data_538483f6f59bc8b3adbb44ab7b224bd2
#
_entry.id   538483f6f59bc8b3adbb44ab7b224bd2
#
_cell.length_a   1.000
_cell.length_b   1.000
_cell.length_c   1.000
_cell.angle_alpha   90.00
_cell.angle_beta   90.00
_cell.angle_gamma   90.00
#
_symmetry.space_group_name_H-M   'P 1'
#
loop_
_entity.id
_entity.type
_entity.pdbx_description
1 polymer ?
#
loop_
_entity_poly.entity_id
_entity_poly.type
_entity_poly.pdbx_seq_one_letter_code
_entity_poly.pdbx_strand_id
1 'polypeptide(L)'
;MTDDLEHAFAHPLARSEATALGTCDRISVRDHIITVEIGAFQAERGTTQRIRFDVVVEVQPLNAEIQDDVDRILSYDRVTEAIEAALSEERLNLLETLAERVADRILLAPQAQRVFVRIEKIDRGPGNLGVEIVRARTRALDAGLRRLEDTPHPIVLFLANSVVSGDNLSDWVAAAETNDRPVIICVDTPQTAPPQVFQHKMVQRRIDLLAIEQNAWVLASHDDRC
;
A
#
# COMPACT_ATOMS: atom_id res chain seq x y z
N MET A 1 -8.03 22.60 -31.06
CA MET A 1 -9.18 22.36 -30.14
C MET A 1 -9.81 20.96 -30.26
N THR A 2 -9.70 20.28 -31.39
CA THR A 2 -10.20 18.90 -31.57
C THR A 2 -9.27 17.84 -30.95
N ASP A 3 -7.97 18.11 -30.84
CA ASP A 3 -6.95 17.19 -30.35
C ASP A 3 -7.07 16.94 -28.83
N ASP A 4 -7.42 17.96 -28.07
CA ASP A 4 -7.56 17.87 -26.61
C ASP A 4 -8.74 16.98 -26.16
N LEU A 5 -9.80 16.90 -26.97
CA LEU A 5 -10.98 16.08 -26.65
C LEU A 5 -10.74 14.60 -26.96
N GLU A 6 -9.98 14.28 -28.02
CA GLU A 6 -9.61 12.90 -28.33
C GLU A 6 -8.71 12.32 -27.23
N HIS A 7 -7.83 13.13 -26.66
CA HIS A 7 -6.95 12.70 -25.56
C HIS A 7 -7.69 12.55 -24.23
N ALA A 8 -8.77 13.30 -23.99
CA ALA A 8 -9.54 13.21 -22.74
C ALA A 8 -10.19 11.83 -22.54
N PHE A 9 -10.54 11.13 -23.63
CA PHE A 9 -11.17 9.81 -23.59
C PHE A 9 -10.25 8.68 -24.08
N ALA A 10 -9.01 9.00 -24.42
CA ALA A 10 -8.05 8.03 -24.89
C ALA A 10 -7.64 7.06 -23.76
N HIS A 11 -7.23 5.87 -24.16
CA HIS A 11 -6.64 4.91 -23.23
C HIS A 11 -5.42 5.54 -22.51
N PRO A 12 -5.16 5.22 -21.21
CA PRO A 12 -4.01 5.75 -20.45
C PRO A 12 -2.66 5.67 -21.18
N LEU A 13 -2.44 4.65 -22.01
CA LEU A 13 -1.25 4.55 -22.84
C LEU A 13 -1.15 5.70 -23.86
N ALA A 14 -2.21 5.97 -24.60
CA ALA A 14 -2.24 7.07 -25.59
C ALA A 14 -2.09 8.45 -24.91
N ARG A 15 -2.67 8.62 -23.71
CA ARG A 15 -2.48 9.84 -22.92
C ARG A 15 -1.03 9.99 -22.45
N SER A 16 -0.40 8.91 -22.00
CA SER A 16 1.02 8.92 -21.63
C SER A 16 1.88 9.31 -22.84
N GLU A 17 1.58 8.78 -24.03
CA GLU A 17 2.31 9.10 -25.26
C GLU A 17 2.17 10.58 -25.63
N ALA A 18 0.93 11.09 -25.61
CA ALA A 18 0.62 12.47 -25.98
C ALA A 18 1.20 13.51 -25.01
N THR A 19 1.38 13.16 -23.74
CA THR A 19 1.86 14.06 -22.69
C THR A 19 3.29 13.77 -22.25
N ALA A 20 4.05 12.97 -22.99
CA ALA A 20 5.43 12.64 -22.66
C ALA A 20 6.33 13.88 -22.68
N LEU A 21 7.06 14.10 -21.57
CA LEU A 21 8.03 15.20 -21.41
C LEU A 21 9.46 14.81 -21.84
N GLY A 22 9.59 13.83 -22.72
CA GLY A 22 10.88 13.32 -23.19
C GLY A 22 10.81 11.83 -23.53
N THR A 23 11.97 11.21 -23.73
CA THR A 23 12.06 9.76 -23.91
C THR A 23 11.87 9.06 -22.56
N CYS A 24 10.85 8.23 -22.45
CA CYS A 24 10.59 7.37 -21.31
C CYS A 24 10.12 6.01 -21.81
N ASP A 25 10.49 4.98 -21.09
CA ASP A 25 9.93 3.64 -21.31
C ASP A 25 8.61 3.51 -20.57
N ARG A 26 7.76 2.57 -21.00
CA ARG A 26 6.44 2.37 -20.40
C ARG A 26 6.20 0.91 -20.09
N ILE A 27 5.69 0.68 -18.89
CA ILE A 27 5.18 -0.60 -18.45
C ILE A 27 3.68 -0.45 -18.31
N SER A 28 2.91 -1.41 -18.82
CA SER A 28 1.46 -1.33 -18.75
C SER A 28 0.83 -2.66 -18.34
N VAL A 29 -0.17 -2.56 -17.47
CA VAL A 29 -1.13 -3.63 -17.16
C VAL A 29 -2.48 -3.17 -17.66
N ARG A 30 -3.13 -3.95 -18.52
CA ARG A 30 -4.40 -3.60 -19.17
C ARG A 30 -5.43 -4.66 -18.91
N ASP A 31 -6.69 -4.25 -18.90
CA ASP A 31 -7.84 -5.15 -18.77
C ASP A 31 -7.72 -6.08 -17.56
N HIS A 32 -7.05 -5.63 -16.48
CA HIS A 32 -6.92 -6.41 -15.26
C HIS A 32 -8.22 -6.32 -14.47
N ILE A 33 -8.99 -7.42 -14.44
CA ILE A 33 -10.33 -7.45 -13.86
C ILE A 33 -10.29 -8.19 -12.53
N ILE A 34 -10.78 -7.51 -11.48
CA ILE A 34 -10.89 -8.06 -10.12
C ILE A 34 -12.34 -7.95 -9.65
N THR A 35 -12.80 -8.96 -8.94
CA THR A 35 -14.11 -8.96 -8.27
C THR A 35 -13.92 -8.53 -6.82
N VAL A 36 -14.52 -7.40 -6.45
CA VAL A 36 -14.32 -6.78 -5.12
C VAL A 36 -15.58 -6.07 -4.65
N GLU A 37 -15.73 -5.94 -3.33
CA GLU A 37 -16.74 -5.09 -2.70
C GLU A 37 -16.21 -3.66 -2.61
N ILE A 38 -16.75 -2.75 -3.43
CA ILE A 38 -16.40 -1.33 -3.45
C ILE A 38 -17.63 -0.49 -3.78
N GLY A 39 -17.74 0.68 -3.18
CA GLY A 39 -18.78 1.65 -3.49
C GLY A 39 -19.33 2.36 -2.26
N ALA A 40 -19.80 3.60 -2.47
CA ALA A 40 -20.34 4.48 -1.44
C ALA A 40 -21.79 4.20 -1.09
N PHE A 41 -22.56 3.67 -2.04
CA PHE A 41 -23.99 3.46 -1.88
C PHE A 41 -24.30 2.24 -1.02
N GLN A 42 -25.39 2.34 -0.26
CA GLN A 42 -25.83 1.25 0.61
C GLN A 42 -26.15 -0.03 -0.18
N ALA A 43 -26.64 0.08 -1.41
CA ALA A 43 -26.91 -1.04 -2.31
C ALA A 43 -25.64 -1.77 -2.80
N GLU A 44 -24.46 -1.19 -2.60
CA GLU A 44 -23.15 -1.78 -2.96
C GLU A 44 -22.50 -2.50 -1.77
N ARG A 45 -23.06 -2.37 -0.58
CA ARG A 45 -22.56 -3.03 0.62
C ARG A 45 -22.94 -4.49 0.64
N GLY A 46 -21.98 -5.36 0.92
CA GLY A 46 -22.17 -6.81 0.91
C GLY A 46 -22.35 -7.41 -0.49
N THR A 47 -22.09 -6.62 -1.55
CA THR A 47 -22.19 -7.07 -2.94
C THR A 47 -20.87 -6.84 -3.63
N THR A 48 -20.34 -7.89 -4.24
CA THR A 48 -19.14 -7.77 -5.08
C THR A 48 -19.51 -7.34 -6.50
N GLN A 49 -18.61 -6.61 -7.14
CA GLN A 49 -18.71 -6.19 -8.54
C GLN A 49 -17.35 -6.31 -9.19
N ARG A 50 -17.33 -6.46 -10.51
CA ARG A 50 -16.09 -6.48 -11.26
C ARG A 50 -15.64 -5.06 -11.55
N ILE A 51 -14.38 -4.82 -11.27
CA ILE A 51 -13.70 -3.57 -11.62
C ILE A 51 -12.53 -3.89 -12.54
N ARG A 52 -12.31 -3.04 -13.52
CA ARG A 52 -11.22 -3.14 -14.47
C ARG A 52 -10.18 -2.06 -14.15
N PHE A 53 -8.93 -2.47 -14.20
CA PHE A 53 -7.77 -1.59 -14.07
C PHE A 53 -7.01 -1.53 -15.37
N ASP A 54 -6.70 -0.32 -15.82
CA ASP A 54 -5.73 -0.03 -16.85
C ASP A 54 -4.68 0.91 -16.25
N VAL A 55 -3.45 0.42 -16.14
CA VAL A 55 -2.36 1.15 -15.50
C VAL A 55 -1.19 1.26 -16.46
N VAL A 56 -0.67 2.48 -16.63
CA VAL A 56 0.56 2.74 -17.39
C VAL A 56 1.54 3.46 -16.48
N VAL A 57 2.75 2.95 -16.39
CA VAL A 57 3.84 3.52 -15.62
C VAL A 57 4.94 3.96 -16.58
N GLU A 58 5.26 5.24 -16.56
CA GLU A 58 6.45 5.77 -17.21
C GLU A 58 7.65 5.56 -16.30
N VAL A 59 8.68 4.96 -16.84
CA VAL A 59 9.91 4.66 -16.12
C VAL A 59 11.10 5.37 -16.75
N GLN A 60 12.14 5.62 -15.96
CA GLN A 60 13.39 6.14 -16.50
C GLN A 60 13.98 5.17 -17.52
N PRO A 61 14.44 5.67 -18.69
CA PRO A 61 15.18 4.86 -19.62
C PRO A 61 16.44 4.31 -18.94
N LEU A 62 16.71 3.06 -19.17
CA LEU A 62 17.87 2.40 -18.59
C LEU A 62 19.13 2.81 -19.35
N ASN A 63 20.01 3.56 -18.69
CA ASN A 63 21.25 4.08 -19.27
C ASN A 63 22.42 3.07 -19.29
N ALA A 64 22.19 1.83 -18.84
CA ALA A 64 23.21 0.78 -18.77
C ALA A 64 22.72 -0.50 -19.41
N GLU A 65 23.65 -1.33 -19.91
CA GLU A 65 23.35 -2.69 -20.34
C GLU A 65 22.70 -3.45 -19.18
N ILE A 66 21.44 -3.83 -19.36
CA ILE A 66 20.62 -4.52 -18.35
C ILE A 66 21.08 -5.96 -18.17
N GLN A 67 21.72 -6.54 -19.20
CA GLN A 67 22.15 -7.95 -19.25
C GLN A 67 21.02 -8.92 -18.89
N ASP A 68 19.78 -8.58 -19.27
CA ASP A 68 18.55 -9.37 -19.00
C ASP A 68 18.26 -9.58 -17.48
N ASP A 69 18.74 -8.64 -16.65
CA ASP A 69 18.55 -8.67 -15.19
C ASP A 69 17.20 -8.04 -14.82
N VAL A 70 16.25 -8.87 -14.41
CA VAL A 70 14.88 -8.46 -14.03
C VAL A 70 14.82 -7.59 -12.77
N ASP A 71 15.82 -7.68 -11.89
CA ASP A 71 15.85 -6.88 -10.65
C ASP A 71 16.18 -5.41 -10.91
N ARG A 72 16.68 -5.09 -12.09
CA ARG A 72 17.07 -3.73 -12.50
C ARG A 72 15.93 -2.95 -13.16
N ILE A 73 14.84 -3.61 -13.50
CA ILE A 73 13.66 -3.00 -14.14
C ILE A 73 12.48 -2.97 -13.17
N LEU A 74 11.52 -2.09 -13.44
CA LEU A 74 10.23 -2.16 -12.75
C LEU A 74 9.44 -3.35 -13.31
N SER A 75 9.20 -4.37 -12.49
CA SER A 75 8.35 -5.50 -12.89
C SER A 75 6.88 -5.07 -12.98
N TYR A 76 6.15 -5.59 -13.95
CA TYR A 76 4.68 -5.48 -14.02
C TYR A 76 3.99 -6.12 -12.79
N ASP A 77 4.63 -7.08 -12.12
CA ASP A 77 4.13 -7.67 -10.87
C ASP A 77 3.97 -6.61 -9.77
N ARG A 78 4.85 -5.61 -9.74
CA ARG A 78 4.72 -4.48 -8.81
C ARG A 78 3.43 -3.70 -8.99
N VAL A 79 2.91 -3.64 -10.22
CA VAL A 79 1.65 -2.96 -10.50
C VAL A 79 0.48 -3.80 -9.95
N THR A 80 0.48 -5.12 -10.19
CA THR A 80 -0.56 -6.01 -9.67
C THR A 80 -0.52 -6.13 -8.16
N GLU A 81 0.66 -6.24 -7.56
CA GLU A 81 0.87 -6.20 -6.10
C GLU A 81 0.34 -4.91 -5.47
N ALA A 82 0.58 -3.76 -6.10
CA ALA A 82 0.08 -2.47 -5.63
C ALA A 82 -1.46 -2.41 -5.63
N ILE A 83 -2.09 -3.00 -6.64
CA ILE A 83 -3.56 -3.10 -6.73
C ILE A 83 -4.09 -4.03 -5.63
N GLU A 84 -3.53 -5.23 -5.50
CA GLU A 84 -3.93 -6.21 -4.49
C GLU A 84 -3.75 -5.67 -3.07
N ALA A 85 -2.63 -5.03 -2.78
CA ALA A 85 -2.37 -4.41 -1.50
C ALA A 85 -3.39 -3.31 -1.18
N ALA A 86 -3.71 -2.44 -2.16
CA ALA A 86 -4.70 -1.38 -1.98
C ALA A 86 -6.12 -1.91 -1.70
N LEU A 87 -6.46 -3.08 -2.26
CA LEU A 87 -7.76 -3.72 -2.07
C LEU A 87 -7.83 -4.52 -0.75
N SER A 88 -6.70 -5.03 -0.26
CA SER A 88 -6.64 -5.89 0.93
C SER A 88 -6.64 -5.13 2.25
N GLU A 89 -6.22 -3.87 2.28
CA GLU A 89 -6.08 -3.09 3.52
C GLU A 89 -7.40 -2.80 4.19
N GLU A 90 -8.37 -2.31 3.43
CA GLU A 90 -9.71 -2.01 3.92
C GLU A 90 -10.71 -1.95 2.76
N ARG A 91 -12.00 -2.09 3.10
CA ARG A 91 -13.07 -1.84 2.14
C ARG A 91 -13.14 -0.35 1.80
N LEU A 92 -12.97 -0.02 0.53
CA LEU A 92 -13.04 1.35 0.04
C LEU A 92 -14.44 1.71 -0.46
N ASN A 93 -14.80 2.97 -0.30
CA ASN A 93 -16.06 3.51 -0.81
C ASN A 93 -15.90 4.16 -2.19
N LEU A 94 -14.73 4.72 -2.49
CA LEU A 94 -14.48 5.55 -3.66
C LEU A 94 -13.42 4.93 -4.56
N LEU A 95 -13.68 4.93 -5.86
CA LEU A 95 -12.68 4.55 -6.88
C LEU A 95 -11.52 5.54 -6.92
N GLU A 96 -11.78 6.80 -6.62
CA GLU A 96 -10.78 7.86 -6.52
C GLU A 96 -9.73 7.53 -5.45
N THR A 97 -10.17 7.14 -4.26
CA THR A 97 -9.26 6.75 -3.17
C THR A 97 -8.46 5.50 -3.54
N LEU A 98 -9.08 4.53 -4.22
CA LEU A 98 -8.39 3.34 -4.69
C LEU A 98 -7.32 3.72 -5.72
N ALA A 99 -7.66 4.57 -6.68
CA ALA A 99 -6.73 5.02 -7.71
C ALA A 99 -5.51 5.75 -7.12
N GLU A 100 -5.73 6.65 -6.14
CA GLU A 100 -4.65 7.33 -5.42
C GLU A 100 -3.72 6.33 -4.72
N ARG A 101 -4.28 5.39 -3.96
CA ARG A 101 -3.48 4.38 -3.25
C ARG A 101 -2.64 3.51 -4.18
N VAL A 102 -3.21 3.11 -5.31
CA VAL A 102 -2.48 2.34 -6.33
C VAL A 102 -1.34 3.18 -6.90
N ALA A 103 -1.63 4.45 -7.26
CA ALA A 103 -0.62 5.36 -7.80
C ALA A 103 0.52 5.61 -6.81
N ASP A 104 0.19 5.89 -5.55
CA ASP A 104 1.18 6.17 -4.50
C ASP A 104 2.11 4.97 -4.29
N ARG A 105 1.56 3.74 -4.24
CA ARG A 105 2.37 2.52 -4.08
C ARG A 105 3.32 2.27 -5.25
N ILE A 106 2.84 2.49 -6.47
CA ILE A 106 3.67 2.33 -7.67
C ILE A 106 4.81 3.36 -7.67
N LEU A 107 4.52 4.61 -7.28
CA LEU A 107 5.52 5.68 -7.23
C LEU A 107 6.55 5.52 -6.11
N LEU A 108 6.39 4.59 -5.17
CA LEU A 108 7.44 4.22 -4.23
C LEU A 108 8.62 3.53 -4.94
N ALA A 109 8.37 2.87 -6.08
CA ALA A 109 9.44 2.27 -6.85
C ALA A 109 10.35 3.36 -7.46
N PRO A 110 11.67 3.33 -7.25
CA PRO A 110 12.58 4.39 -7.68
C PRO A 110 12.60 4.60 -9.19
N GLN A 111 12.28 3.56 -9.97
CA GLN A 111 12.23 3.62 -11.43
C GLN A 111 10.98 4.35 -11.95
N ALA A 112 9.88 4.37 -11.19
CA ALA A 112 8.62 4.99 -11.61
C ALA A 112 8.72 6.52 -11.56
N GLN A 113 8.38 7.17 -12.68
CA GLN A 113 8.40 8.63 -12.80
C GLN A 113 6.99 9.21 -12.82
N ARG A 114 6.08 8.58 -13.54
CA ARG A 114 4.70 9.00 -13.68
C ARG A 114 3.82 7.77 -13.87
N VAL A 115 2.63 7.80 -13.30
CA VAL A 115 1.67 6.70 -13.41
C VAL A 115 0.31 7.24 -13.84
N PHE A 116 -0.31 6.53 -14.74
CA PHE A 116 -1.67 6.73 -15.23
C PHE A 116 -2.50 5.55 -14.72
N VAL A 117 -3.53 5.80 -13.97
CA VAL A 117 -4.42 4.78 -13.41
C VAL A 117 -5.84 5.07 -13.86
N ARG A 118 -6.46 4.12 -14.56
CA ARG A 118 -7.89 4.11 -14.87
C ARG A 118 -8.52 2.92 -14.15
N ILE A 119 -9.61 3.18 -13.45
CA ILE A 119 -10.40 2.14 -12.76
C ILE A 119 -11.85 2.32 -13.16
N GLU A 120 -12.49 1.24 -13.62
CA GLU A 120 -13.86 1.27 -14.11
C GLU A 120 -14.70 0.12 -13.52
N LYS A 121 -15.92 0.44 -13.11
CA LYS A 121 -16.96 -0.54 -12.80
C LYS A 121 -17.58 -1.02 -14.10
N ILE A 122 -17.52 -2.31 -14.36
CA ILE A 122 -18.01 -2.89 -15.62
C ILE A 122 -19.39 -3.57 -15.49
N ASP A 123 -19.89 -3.75 -14.27
CA ASP A 123 -21.17 -4.41 -14.00
C ASP A 123 -22.32 -3.43 -13.74
N ARG A 124 -22.07 -2.13 -13.68
CA ARG A 124 -23.09 -1.16 -13.28
C ARG A 124 -23.11 0.07 -14.19
N GLY A 125 -24.32 0.54 -14.46
CA GLY A 125 -24.59 1.77 -15.19
C GLY A 125 -24.89 1.58 -16.67
N PRO A 126 -25.14 2.68 -17.37
CA PRO A 126 -25.40 2.66 -18.82
C PRO A 126 -24.14 2.46 -19.67
N GLY A 127 -22.99 2.29 -19.02
CA GLY A 127 -21.67 2.08 -19.62
C GLY A 127 -20.64 1.86 -18.52
N ASN A 128 -19.37 1.86 -18.87
CA ASN A 128 -18.29 1.76 -17.89
C ASN A 128 -18.17 3.08 -17.10
N LEU A 129 -18.37 3.02 -15.82
CA LEU A 129 -18.25 4.17 -14.91
C LEU A 129 -16.95 4.06 -14.14
N GLY A 130 -16.12 5.09 -14.23
CA GLY A 130 -14.82 5.00 -13.58
C GLY A 130 -14.16 6.34 -13.36
N VAL A 131 -12.92 6.25 -12.86
CA VAL A 131 -12.03 7.37 -12.64
C VAL A 131 -10.73 7.15 -13.39
N GLU A 132 -10.11 8.24 -13.77
CA GLU A 132 -8.77 8.23 -14.33
C GLU A 132 -7.95 9.33 -13.68
N ILE A 133 -6.78 8.96 -13.17
CA ILE A 133 -5.85 9.88 -12.55
C ILE A 133 -4.46 9.77 -13.18
N VAL A 134 -3.70 10.85 -13.09
CA VAL A 134 -2.28 10.88 -13.41
C VAL A 134 -1.52 11.41 -12.20
N ARG A 135 -0.51 10.69 -11.76
CA ARG A 135 0.37 11.11 -10.68
C ARG A 135 1.82 11.02 -11.13
N ALA A 136 2.62 11.96 -10.68
CA ALA A 136 4.03 12.01 -11.01
C ALA A 136 4.86 12.08 -9.73
N ARG A 137 6.06 11.54 -9.80
CA ARG A 137 7.04 11.65 -8.73
C ARG A 137 7.34 13.13 -8.48
N THR A 138 7.27 13.53 -7.23
CA THR A 138 7.56 14.91 -6.82
C THR A 138 8.90 14.97 -6.10
N ARG A 139 9.56 16.13 -6.13
CA ARG A 139 10.80 16.35 -5.35
C ARG A 139 10.60 16.11 -3.84
N ALA A 140 9.40 16.35 -3.34
CA ALA A 140 9.06 16.09 -1.94
C ALA A 140 9.05 14.57 -1.64
N LEU A 141 8.53 13.75 -2.56
CA LEU A 141 8.57 12.30 -2.45
C LEU A 141 10.02 11.78 -2.49
N ASP A 142 10.83 12.29 -3.44
CA ASP A 142 12.25 11.93 -3.54
C ASP A 142 13.04 12.30 -2.28
N ALA A 143 12.79 13.47 -1.72
CA ALA A 143 13.42 13.90 -0.47
C ALA A 143 12.95 13.05 0.73
N GLY A 144 11.69 12.64 0.75
CA GLY A 144 11.15 11.73 1.75
C GLY A 144 11.78 10.34 1.67
N LEU A 145 11.86 9.77 0.47
CA LEU A 145 12.48 8.45 0.25
C LEU A 145 13.98 8.45 0.60
N ARG A 146 14.73 9.48 0.21
CA ARG A 146 16.15 9.61 0.59
C ARG A 146 16.34 9.70 2.09
N ARG A 147 15.45 10.42 2.81
CA ARG A 147 15.48 10.44 4.28
C ARG A 147 15.24 9.07 4.89
N LEU A 148 14.38 8.24 4.29
CA LEU A 148 14.15 6.88 4.75
C LEU A 148 15.38 5.98 4.50
N GLU A 149 16.07 6.16 3.36
CA GLU A 149 17.32 5.43 3.05
C GLU A 149 18.46 5.81 4.01
N ASP A 150 18.53 7.09 4.41
CA ASP A 150 19.56 7.60 5.33
C ASP A 150 19.21 7.34 6.81
N THR A 151 17.99 6.89 7.11
CA THR A 151 17.55 6.63 8.48
C THR A 151 18.03 5.23 8.91
N PRO A 152 18.64 5.08 10.10
CA PRO A 152 19.03 3.77 10.60
C PRO A 152 17.84 2.80 10.63
N HIS A 153 18.00 1.65 9.99
CA HIS A 153 16.97 0.62 10.01
C HIS A 153 16.68 0.19 11.45
N PRO A 154 15.41 0.16 11.88
CA PRO A 154 15.05 -0.23 13.23
C PRO A 154 15.38 -1.69 13.48
N ILE A 155 15.68 -2.00 14.73
CA ILE A 155 15.72 -3.37 15.24
C ILE A 155 14.30 -3.73 15.67
N VAL A 156 13.80 -4.88 15.24
CA VAL A 156 12.54 -5.42 15.76
C VAL A 156 12.85 -6.40 16.87
N LEU A 157 12.43 -6.05 18.09
CA LEU A 157 12.58 -6.88 19.29
C LEU A 157 11.23 -7.50 19.63
N PHE A 158 11.11 -8.81 19.52
CA PHE A 158 9.92 -9.53 19.95
C PHE A 158 10.08 -10.04 21.38
N LEU A 159 9.22 -9.60 22.29
CA LEU A 159 9.17 -10.02 23.67
C LEU A 159 8.06 -11.05 23.88
N ALA A 160 8.47 -12.29 24.20
CA ALA A 160 7.53 -13.33 24.58
C ALA A 160 6.88 -13.02 25.94
N ASN A 161 5.68 -13.56 26.18
CA ASN A 161 4.93 -13.33 27.43
C ASN A 161 5.71 -13.65 28.70
N SER A 162 6.60 -14.65 28.67
CA SER A 162 7.47 -14.97 29.80
C SER A 162 8.45 -13.87 30.16
N VAL A 163 8.83 -13.04 29.19
CA VAL A 163 9.67 -11.85 29.39
C VAL A 163 8.84 -10.67 29.87
N VAL A 164 7.68 -10.44 29.23
CA VAL A 164 6.76 -9.35 29.59
C VAL A 164 6.25 -9.47 31.03
N SER A 165 6.07 -10.70 31.52
CA SER A 165 5.62 -11.00 32.90
C SER A 165 6.78 -11.30 33.86
N GLY A 166 8.02 -11.24 33.39
CA GLY A 166 9.21 -11.63 34.17
C GLY A 166 9.90 -10.43 34.84
N ASP A 167 10.70 -10.74 35.85
CA ASP A 167 11.45 -9.74 36.62
C ASP A 167 12.52 -8.98 35.80
N ASN A 168 12.91 -9.53 34.64
CA ASN A 168 13.97 -8.98 33.79
C ASN A 168 13.41 -8.00 32.67
N LEU A 169 12.14 -7.63 32.70
CA LEU A 169 11.55 -6.76 31.69
C LEU A 169 12.25 -5.40 31.61
N SER A 170 12.56 -4.82 32.77
CA SER A 170 13.28 -3.54 32.87
C SER A 170 14.67 -3.58 32.24
N ASP A 171 15.38 -4.73 32.33
CA ASP A 171 16.68 -4.88 31.70
C ASP A 171 16.60 -4.93 30.18
N TRP A 172 15.56 -5.55 29.64
CA TRP A 172 15.30 -5.59 28.20
C TRP A 172 14.94 -4.19 27.65
N VAL A 173 14.12 -3.44 28.39
CA VAL A 173 13.76 -2.05 28.01
C VAL A 173 15.00 -1.18 28.06
N ALA A 174 15.80 -1.23 29.13
CA ALA A 174 17.04 -0.47 29.25
C ALA A 174 18.05 -0.82 28.13
N ALA A 175 18.17 -2.10 27.77
CA ALA A 175 19.03 -2.52 26.67
C ALA A 175 18.52 -1.99 25.30
N ALA A 176 17.21 -1.91 25.10
CA ALA A 176 16.63 -1.34 23.90
C ALA A 176 16.92 0.18 23.80
N GLU A 177 16.88 0.91 24.91
CA GLU A 177 17.14 2.35 24.97
C GLU A 177 18.60 2.73 24.73
N THR A 178 19.53 1.89 25.19
CA THR A 178 20.97 2.12 25.02
C THR A 178 21.45 1.79 23.60
N ASN A 179 20.56 1.33 22.74
CA ASN A 179 20.91 0.99 21.36
C ASN A 179 21.00 2.24 20.47
N ASP A 180 22.04 2.31 19.63
CA ASP A 180 22.24 3.42 18.69
C ASP A 180 21.19 3.44 17.56
N ARG A 181 20.43 2.35 17.40
CA ARG A 181 19.40 2.20 16.37
C ARG A 181 18.00 2.27 16.99
N PRO A 182 17.01 2.81 16.28
CA PRO A 182 15.62 2.74 16.73
C PRO A 182 15.20 1.30 16.99
N VAL A 183 14.48 1.07 18.07
CA VAL A 183 13.97 -0.28 18.42
C VAL A 183 12.46 -0.26 18.39
N ILE A 184 11.87 -1.20 17.64
CA ILE A 184 10.42 -1.46 17.62
C ILE A 184 10.19 -2.70 18.50
N ILE A 185 9.53 -2.50 19.64
CA ILE A 185 9.21 -3.62 20.53
C ILE A 185 7.85 -4.18 20.11
N CYS A 186 7.81 -5.50 19.87
CA CYS A 186 6.61 -6.24 19.56
C CYS A 186 6.34 -7.25 20.68
N VAL A 187 5.09 -7.47 21.02
CA VAL A 187 4.63 -8.42 22.02
C VAL A 187 3.70 -9.46 21.41
N ASP A 188 3.58 -10.61 22.07
CA ASP A 188 2.64 -11.66 21.69
C ASP A 188 1.23 -11.39 22.23
N THR A 189 0.27 -12.22 21.84
CA THR A 189 -1.04 -12.30 22.49
C THR A 189 -0.88 -12.65 23.97
N PRO A 190 -1.71 -12.09 24.87
CA PRO A 190 -1.62 -12.39 26.29
C PRO A 190 -1.86 -13.86 26.59
N GLN A 191 -1.30 -14.36 27.69
CA GLN A 191 -1.46 -15.76 28.11
C GLN A 191 -2.93 -16.13 28.34
N THR A 192 -3.75 -15.18 28.82
CA THR A 192 -5.19 -15.37 28.94
C THR A 192 -5.83 -15.17 27.58
N ALA A 193 -6.39 -16.25 27.02
CA ALA A 193 -7.04 -16.18 25.73
C ALA A 193 -8.18 -15.14 25.72
N PRO A 194 -8.25 -14.28 24.69
CA PRO A 194 -9.32 -13.32 24.57
C PRO A 194 -10.68 -14.02 24.36
N PRO A 195 -11.81 -13.35 24.67
CA PRO A 195 -13.13 -13.87 24.42
C PRO A 195 -13.32 -14.34 22.99
N GLN A 196 -13.96 -15.49 22.79
CA GLN A 196 -14.17 -16.05 21.46
C GLN A 196 -15.58 -15.73 20.92
N VAL A 197 -15.66 -15.19 19.72
CA VAL A 197 -16.92 -14.89 19.00
C VAL A 197 -16.97 -15.71 17.72
N PHE A 198 -17.71 -16.82 17.75
CA PHE A 198 -17.72 -17.81 16.67
C PHE A 198 -18.46 -17.35 15.40
N GLN A 199 -19.33 -16.34 15.46
CA GLN A 199 -20.21 -15.98 14.35
C GLN A 199 -19.71 -14.78 13.52
N HIS A 200 -18.73 -14.01 13.99
CA HIS A 200 -18.29 -12.77 13.34
C HIS A 200 -16.75 -12.64 13.30
N LYS A 201 -16.15 -13.11 12.22
CA LYS A 201 -14.68 -13.07 12.02
C LYS A 201 -14.06 -11.68 12.22
N MET A 202 -14.73 -10.62 11.75
CA MET A 202 -14.24 -9.24 11.91
C MET A 202 -14.24 -8.79 13.37
N VAL A 203 -15.25 -9.20 14.15
CA VAL A 203 -15.31 -8.89 15.58
C VAL A 203 -14.22 -9.66 16.32
N GLN A 204 -14.02 -10.94 16.00
CA GLN A 204 -12.95 -11.73 16.60
C GLN A 204 -11.57 -11.10 16.35
N ARG A 205 -11.27 -10.74 15.08
CA ARG A 205 -10.00 -10.07 14.75
C ARG A 205 -9.79 -8.79 15.57
N ARG A 206 -10.85 -8.01 15.82
CA ARG A 206 -10.76 -6.79 16.61
C ARG A 206 -10.50 -7.08 18.09
N ILE A 207 -11.12 -8.14 18.63
CA ILE A 207 -10.87 -8.61 20.00
C ILE A 207 -9.41 -9.09 20.14
N ASP A 208 -8.90 -9.85 19.18
CA ASP A 208 -7.54 -10.35 19.18
C ASP A 208 -6.51 -9.19 19.14
N LEU A 209 -6.75 -8.18 18.29
CA LEU A 209 -5.91 -6.98 18.22
C LEU A 209 -5.93 -6.17 19.52
N LEU A 210 -7.10 -5.99 20.15
CA LEU A 210 -7.22 -5.32 21.44
C LEU A 210 -6.49 -6.09 22.55
N ALA A 211 -6.49 -7.42 22.49
CA ALA A 211 -5.76 -8.24 23.45
C ALA A 211 -4.25 -8.05 23.32
N ILE A 212 -3.72 -7.98 22.09
CA ILE A 212 -2.30 -7.68 21.83
C ILE A 212 -1.98 -6.26 22.33
N GLU A 213 -2.83 -5.29 22.04
CA GLU A 213 -2.68 -3.91 22.48
C GLU A 213 -2.63 -3.82 24.03
N GLN A 214 -3.50 -4.52 24.73
CA GLN A 214 -3.47 -4.59 26.18
C GLN A 214 -2.17 -5.18 26.71
N ASN A 215 -1.63 -6.20 26.04
CA ASN A 215 -0.34 -6.79 26.43
C ASN A 215 0.82 -5.80 26.21
N ALA A 216 0.74 -4.96 25.18
CA ALA A 216 1.68 -3.87 24.97
C ALA A 216 1.59 -2.77 26.04
N TRP A 217 0.38 -2.47 26.55
CA TRP A 217 0.19 -1.53 27.67
C TRP A 217 0.85 -1.99 28.97
N VAL A 218 0.94 -3.30 29.20
CA VAL A 218 1.70 -3.85 30.35
C VAL A 218 3.17 -3.45 30.22
N LEU A 219 3.74 -3.53 29.01
CA LEU A 219 5.10 -3.06 28.77
C LEU A 219 5.24 -1.56 29.06
N ALA A 220 4.34 -0.74 28.53
CA ALA A 220 4.35 0.70 28.72
C ALA A 220 4.19 1.14 30.18
N SER A 221 3.53 0.32 31.01
CA SER A 221 3.37 0.61 32.43
C SER A 221 4.67 0.46 33.26
N HIS A 222 5.70 -0.14 32.71
CA HIS A 222 6.99 -0.35 33.36
C HIS A 222 8.02 0.72 33.00
N ASP A 223 7.67 1.66 32.12
CA ASP A 223 8.55 2.76 31.72
C ASP A 223 7.76 4.08 31.62
N ASP A 224 8.15 5.08 32.43
CA ASP A 224 7.53 6.41 32.46
C ASP A 224 7.75 7.23 31.16
N ARG A 225 8.47 6.69 30.19
CA ARG A 225 8.87 7.33 28.91
C ARG A 225 8.17 6.73 27.69
N CYS A 226 7.35 5.75 27.87
CA CYS A 226 6.53 5.13 26.80
C CYS A 226 5.18 5.82 26.59
#